data_790bd9f4b65533337352f761e3d9b59f
#
_entry.id   790bd9f4b65533337352f761e3d9b59f
#
_cell.length_a   1.000
_cell.length_b   1.000
_cell.length_c   1.000
_cell.angle_alpha   90.00
_cell.angle_beta   90.00
_cell.angle_gamma   90.00
#
_symmetry.space_group_name_H-M   'P 1'
#
loop_
_entity.id
_entity.type
_entity.pdbx_description
1 polymer ?
#
loop_
_entity_poly.entity_id
_entity_poly.type
_entity_poly.pdbx_seq_one_letter_code
_entity_poly.pdbx_strand_id
1 'polypeptide(L)'
;MASTGVAGPSFAVAVRAKRGDNTPMAAPLVHAGLEVLYTRDQIARRVAEMGEEISRDFAGQKVVLVGVLKGATIFLADLARCISLDATFDFLSTSSYGKGHQQSGEVKLLKDVDHSVEGQNIILVEDILDTGLTLSYLRRVLSAHQPKSLKIAALLDKPARRIQKIEGDYIGFTIPNKFVVGYGLDYAERYRNLPDICVIPPSALGDE
;
A
#
# COMPACT_ATOMS: atom_id res chain seq x y z
N MET A 1 -58.49 -7.78 4.99
CA MET A 1 -57.52 -7.87 3.87
C MET A 1 -56.15 -8.18 4.49
N ALA A 2 -55.72 -9.42 4.38
CA ALA A 2 -54.48 -9.91 4.98
C ALA A 2 -53.33 -9.74 3.99
N SER A 3 -52.27 -9.06 4.39
CA SER A 3 -51.04 -8.91 3.61
C SER A 3 -50.10 -10.08 3.93
N THR A 4 -49.91 -10.93 2.93
CA THR A 4 -48.96 -12.06 2.99
C THR A 4 -47.58 -11.58 2.70
N GLY A 5 -46.74 -11.51 3.74
CA GLY A 5 -45.30 -11.27 3.60
C GLY A 5 -44.57 -12.50 3.02
N VAL A 6 -43.94 -12.34 1.87
CA VAL A 6 -43.09 -13.37 1.26
C VAL A 6 -41.67 -13.24 1.88
N ALA A 7 -41.29 -14.23 2.68
CA ALA A 7 -39.93 -14.37 3.17
C ALA A 7 -39.04 -14.92 2.05
N GLY A 8 -38.01 -14.16 1.63
CA GLY A 8 -37.00 -14.61 0.68
C GLY A 8 -36.04 -15.65 1.30
N PRO A 9 -35.44 -16.52 0.49
CA PRO A 9 -34.61 -17.61 0.96
C PRO A 9 -33.29 -17.10 1.56
N SER A 10 -33.04 -17.48 2.82
CA SER A 10 -31.77 -17.32 3.50
C SER A 10 -30.74 -18.30 2.93
N PHE A 11 -29.76 -17.82 2.18
CA PHE A 11 -28.60 -18.61 1.76
C PHE A 11 -27.56 -18.64 2.90
N ALA A 12 -27.70 -19.57 3.82
CA ALA A 12 -26.63 -19.92 4.73
C ALA A 12 -25.65 -20.85 3.99
N VAL A 13 -24.56 -20.31 3.46
CA VAL A 13 -23.46 -21.11 2.93
C VAL A 13 -22.66 -21.62 4.13
N ALA A 14 -22.88 -22.87 4.50
CA ALA A 14 -22.05 -23.57 5.48
C ALA A 14 -20.69 -23.91 4.82
N VAL A 15 -19.68 -23.08 5.04
CA VAL A 15 -18.31 -23.41 4.69
C VAL A 15 -17.79 -24.47 5.69
N ARG A 16 -17.84 -25.72 5.25
CA ARG A 16 -17.25 -26.83 6.00
C ARG A 16 -15.74 -26.78 5.84
N ALA A 17 -15.04 -26.20 6.82
CA ALA A 17 -13.59 -26.23 6.89
C ALA A 17 -13.12 -27.69 6.97
N LYS A 18 -12.52 -28.23 5.91
CA LYS A 18 -11.77 -29.48 5.97
C LYS A 18 -10.49 -29.20 6.77
N ARG A 19 -10.43 -29.74 8.00
CA ARG A 19 -9.18 -29.86 8.74
C ARG A 19 -8.29 -30.87 8.02
N GLY A 20 -7.05 -30.48 7.74
CA GLY A 20 -5.97 -31.37 7.41
C GLY A 20 -5.59 -31.40 5.93
N ASP A 21 -5.04 -30.30 5.43
CA ASP A 21 -4.09 -30.38 4.34
C ASP A 21 -2.86 -29.58 4.76
N ASN A 22 -1.88 -30.31 5.33
CA ASN A 22 -0.59 -29.77 5.71
C ASN A 22 0.32 -29.83 4.47
N THR A 23 -0.19 -29.30 3.35
CA THR A 23 0.65 -29.10 2.16
C THR A 23 1.71 -28.09 2.56
N PRO A 24 3.01 -28.45 2.53
CA PRO A 24 4.07 -27.48 2.81
C PRO A 24 3.89 -26.34 1.83
N MET A 25 3.67 -25.12 2.35
CA MET A 25 3.69 -23.92 1.53
C MET A 25 4.99 -23.97 0.70
N ALA A 26 4.84 -23.83 -0.63
CA ALA A 26 5.98 -23.82 -1.53
C ALA A 26 7.10 -22.96 -0.93
N ALA A 27 8.32 -23.50 -0.92
CA ALA A 27 9.48 -22.77 -0.43
C ALA A 27 9.48 -21.38 -1.04
N PRO A 28 9.75 -20.31 -0.27
CA PRO A 28 9.72 -18.95 -0.78
C PRO A 28 10.60 -18.90 -2.03
N LEU A 29 10.10 -18.22 -3.08
CA LEU A 29 10.90 -17.98 -4.29
C LEU A 29 12.12 -17.14 -3.87
N VAL A 30 13.15 -17.82 -3.41
CA VAL A 30 14.45 -17.22 -3.12
C VAL A 30 15.08 -16.97 -4.48
N HIS A 31 14.96 -15.73 -4.99
CA HIS A 31 15.79 -15.36 -6.13
C HIS A 31 17.24 -15.31 -5.64
N ALA A 32 18.07 -16.19 -6.23
CA ALA A 32 19.48 -16.28 -5.91
C ALA A 32 20.12 -14.88 -6.03
N GLY A 33 20.79 -14.45 -4.95
CA GLY A 33 21.50 -13.17 -4.90
C GLY A 33 20.77 -11.99 -4.26
N LEU A 34 19.51 -12.15 -3.79
CA LEU A 34 18.82 -11.12 -3.02
C LEU A 34 19.05 -11.31 -1.51
N GLU A 35 19.32 -10.23 -0.79
CA GLU A 35 19.39 -10.19 0.68
C GLU A 35 18.02 -9.83 1.25
N VAL A 36 17.45 -10.66 2.13
CA VAL A 36 16.18 -10.33 2.80
C VAL A 36 16.41 -9.20 3.81
N LEU A 37 15.72 -8.09 3.64
CA LEU A 37 15.72 -6.96 4.58
C LEU A 37 14.61 -7.11 5.63
N TYR A 38 13.40 -7.45 5.19
CA TYR A 38 12.26 -7.78 6.06
C TYR A 38 11.55 -9.01 5.54
N THR A 39 11.31 -9.96 6.44
CA THR A 39 10.53 -11.15 6.13
C THR A 39 9.04 -10.82 6.10
N ARG A 40 8.26 -11.62 5.35
CA ARG A 40 6.79 -11.52 5.32
C ARG A 40 6.15 -11.49 6.71
N ASP A 41 6.72 -12.23 7.69
CA ASP A 41 6.17 -12.30 9.04
C ASP A 41 6.45 -10.99 9.82
N GLN A 42 7.58 -10.34 9.57
CA GLN A 42 7.87 -9.00 10.11
C GLN A 42 6.94 -7.95 9.49
N ILE A 43 6.76 -8.02 8.16
CA ILE A 43 5.85 -7.13 7.43
C ILE A 43 4.43 -7.30 7.95
N ALA A 44 3.92 -8.53 8.05
CA ALA A 44 2.57 -8.81 8.50
C ALA A 44 2.31 -8.26 9.92
N ARG A 45 3.27 -8.42 10.84
CA ARG A 45 3.16 -7.85 12.20
C ARG A 45 3.10 -6.33 12.16
N ARG A 46 4.00 -5.67 11.42
CA ARG A 46 4.02 -4.20 11.36
C ARG A 46 2.77 -3.64 10.70
N VAL A 47 2.28 -4.27 9.64
CA VAL A 47 1.02 -3.87 8.98
C VAL A 47 -0.18 -4.00 9.93
N ALA A 48 -0.22 -5.06 10.75
CA ALA A 48 -1.26 -5.19 11.77
C ALA A 48 -1.20 -4.06 12.82
N GLU A 49 -0.01 -3.74 13.33
CA GLU A 49 0.19 -2.61 14.25
C GLU A 49 -0.28 -1.27 13.63
N MET A 50 0.08 -1.01 12.35
CA MET A 50 -0.39 0.18 11.64
C MET A 50 -1.91 0.21 11.48
N GLY A 51 -2.54 -0.94 11.20
CA GLY A 51 -4.00 -1.07 11.14
C GLY A 51 -4.68 -0.74 12.47
N GLU A 52 -4.09 -1.18 13.59
CA GLU A 52 -4.56 -0.85 14.94
C GLU A 52 -4.38 0.64 15.28
N GLU A 53 -3.23 1.25 14.91
CA GLU A 53 -2.98 2.67 15.07
C GLU A 53 -4.05 3.50 14.34
N ILE A 54 -4.28 3.21 13.06
CA ILE A 54 -5.30 3.87 12.24
C ILE A 54 -6.70 3.66 12.82
N SER A 55 -7.03 2.44 13.24
CA SER A 55 -8.35 2.12 13.79
C SER A 55 -8.63 2.91 15.07
N ARG A 56 -7.62 3.11 15.90
CA ARG A 56 -7.70 3.90 17.13
C ARG A 56 -7.87 5.39 16.83
N ASP A 57 -7.07 5.94 15.90
CA ASP A 57 -7.07 7.36 15.58
C ASP A 57 -8.37 7.82 14.92
N PHE A 58 -9.01 6.93 14.16
CA PHE A 58 -10.27 7.19 13.48
C PHE A 58 -11.48 6.47 14.11
N ALA A 59 -11.41 6.12 15.41
CA ALA A 59 -12.48 5.42 16.08
C ALA A 59 -13.86 6.09 15.87
N GLY A 60 -14.86 5.30 15.44
CA GLY A 60 -16.21 5.78 15.14
C GLY A 60 -16.35 6.61 13.86
N GLN A 61 -15.32 6.69 13.04
CA GLN A 61 -15.32 7.39 11.76
C GLN A 61 -15.14 6.40 10.60
N LYS A 62 -15.57 6.83 9.40
CA LYS A 62 -15.26 6.15 8.15
C LYS A 62 -13.95 6.66 7.58
N VAL A 63 -13.22 5.80 6.89
CA VAL A 63 -11.98 6.14 6.20
C VAL A 63 -12.00 5.64 4.75
N VAL A 64 -11.34 6.38 3.87
CA VAL A 64 -11.06 5.97 2.49
C VAL A 64 -9.56 5.73 2.37
N LEU A 65 -9.17 4.51 2.08
CA LEU A 65 -7.79 4.17 1.78
C LEU A 65 -7.55 4.42 0.29
N VAL A 66 -6.62 5.26 -0.06
CA VAL A 66 -6.29 5.58 -1.46
C VAL A 66 -4.90 5.06 -1.76
N GLY A 67 -4.82 3.95 -2.50
CA GLY A 67 -3.55 3.32 -2.85
C GLY A 67 -2.93 3.88 -4.12
N VAL A 68 -1.61 4.01 -4.14
CA VAL A 68 -0.87 4.42 -5.33
C VAL A 68 -0.44 3.20 -6.14
N LEU A 69 -0.99 3.06 -7.34
CA LEU A 69 -0.67 1.97 -8.25
C LEU A 69 0.74 2.16 -8.85
N LYS A 70 1.54 1.07 -9.02
CA LYS A 70 1.18 -0.35 -8.73
C LYS A 70 1.74 -0.80 -7.37
N GLY A 71 2.80 -0.16 -6.88
CA GLY A 71 3.62 -0.62 -5.77
C GLY A 71 2.86 -0.85 -4.46
N ALA A 72 1.97 0.08 -4.10
CA ALA A 72 1.23 0.01 -2.86
C ALA A 72 0.10 -1.04 -2.84
N THR A 73 -0.17 -1.75 -3.93
CA THR A 73 -1.34 -2.62 -4.06
C THR A 73 -1.39 -3.74 -3.00
N ILE A 74 -0.25 -4.41 -2.76
CA ILE A 74 -0.17 -5.51 -1.78
C ILE A 74 -0.29 -4.95 -0.36
N PHE A 75 0.44 -3.88 -0.05
CA PHE A 75 0.38 -3.22 1.24
C PHE A 75 -1.03 -2.71 1.57
N LEU A 76 -1.69 -2.04 0.63
CA LEU A 76 -3.07 -1.56 0.81
C LEU A 76 -4.03 -2.72 1.11
N ALA A 77 -3.92 -3.83 0.37
CA ALA A 77 -4.79 -4.99 0.57
C ALA A 77 -4.61 -5.62 1.96
N ASP A 78 -3.38 -5.71 2.45
CA ASP A 78 -3.09 -6.24 3.78
C ASP A 78 -3.48 -5.26 4.88
N LEU A 79 -3.17 -3.97 4.72
CA LEU A 79 -3.53 -2.92 5.67
C LEU A 79 -5.06 -2.82 5.84
N ALA A 80 -5.81 -2.83 4.73
CA ALA A 80 -7.27 -2.75 4.76
C ALA A 80 -7.90 -3.87 5.61
N ARG A 81 -7.33 -5.09 5.58
CA ARG A 81 -7.81 -6.22 6.38
C ARG A 81 -7.45 -6.12 7.86
N CYS A 82 -6.48 -5.29 8.21
CA CYS A 82 -6.06 -5.03 9.59
C CYS A 82 -6.80 -3.85 10.24
N ILE A 83 -7.59 -3.09 9.46
CA ILE A 83 -8.38 -1.95 9.95
C ILE A 83 -9.75 -2.45 10.41
N SER A 84 -10.16 -2.10 11.64
CA SER A 84 -11.44 -2.49 12.26
C SER A 84 -12.52 -1.39 12.10
N LEU A 85 -12.39 -0.50 11.14
CA LEU A 85 -13.34 0.56 10.83
C LEU A 85 -14.17 0.22 9.58
N ASP A 86 -15.24 1.00 9.34
CA ASP A 86 -15.91 1.06 8.04
C ASP A 86 -14.97 1.74 7.04
N ALA A 87 -14.23 0.94 6.27
CA ALA A 87 -13.22 1.40 5.33
C ALA A 87 -13.59 1.04 3.90
N THR A 88 -13.49 2.01 3.02
CA THR A 88 -13.51 1.81 1.56
C THR A 88 -12.13 2.04 0.99
N PHE A 89 -11.86 1.60 -0.25
CA PHE A 89 -10.60 1.90 -0.89
C PHE A 89 -10.78 2.26 -2.35
N ASP A 90 -9.87 3.09 -2.85
CA ASP A 90 -9.77 3.56 -4.21
C ASP A 90 -8.29 3.62 -4.61
N PHE A 91 -8.00 3.95 -5.85
CA PHE A 91 -6.64 3.95 -6.39
C PHE A 91 -6.34 5.21 -7.17
N LEU A 92 -5.09 5.69 -7.00
CA LEU A 92 -4.45 6.66 -7.86
C LEU A 92 -3.38 6.00 -8.71
N SER A 93 -3.06 6.58 -9.86
CA SER A 93 -1.90 6.19 -10.64
C SER A 93 -1.14 7.41 -11.12
N THR A 94 0.18 7.35 -11.02
CA THR A 94 1.08 8.39 -11.50
C THR A 94 2.14 7.81 -12.43
N SER A 95 2.68 8.65 -13.30
CA SER A 95 3.93 8.38 -13.98
C SER A 95 4.96 9.44 -13.59
N SER A 96 6.19 9.01 -13.32
CA SER A 96 7.33 9.90 -13.28
C SER A 96 7.85 10.07 -14.72
N TYR A 97 7.87 11.29 -15.23
CA TYR A 97 8.44 11.58 -16.54
C TYR A 97 9.98 11.60 -16.44
N GLY A 98 10.63 10.69 -17.19
CA GLY A 98 12.09 10.67 -17.33
C GLY A 98 12.61 9.26 -17.61
N LYS A 99 12.59 8.82 -18.89
CA LYS A 99 13.55 7.82 -19.39
C LYS A 99 14.85 8.58 -19.70
N GLY A 100 15.86 8.43 -18.85
CA GLY A 100 17.18 9.04 -19.06
C GLY A 100 17.64 9.95 -17.92
N HIS A 101 18.93 10.23 -17.85
CA HIS A 101 19.69 10.90 -16.80
C HIS A 101 19.27 12.33 -16.37
N GLN A 102 18.14 12.85 -16.86
CA GLN A 102 17.52 14.07 -16.36
C GLN A 102 16.14 13.75 -15.78
N GLN A 103 16.11 13.49 -14.48
CA GLN A 103 14.86 13.45 -13.71
C GLN A 103 14.30 14.88 -13.69
N SER A 104 13.37 15.18 -14.58
CA SER A 104 12.65 16.47 -14.56
C SER A 104 11.84 16.70 -13.30
N GLY A 105 11.70 15.66 -12.44
CA GLY A 105 10.92 15.74 -11.21
C GLY A 105 9.42 15.92 -11.45
N GLU A 106 8.98 15.89 -12.70
CA GLU A 106 7.59 16.11 -13.05
C GLU A 106 6.79 14.82 -12.87
N VAL A 107 5.82 14.87 -11.94
CA VAL A 107 4.87 13.80 -11.68
C VAL A 107 3.57 14.12 -12.41
N LYS A 108 3.06 13.18 -13.20
CA LYS A 108 1.79 13.30 -13.91
C LYS A 108 0.79 12.32 -13.34
N LEU A 109 -0.42 12.80 -13.05
CA LEU A 109 -1.55 11.95 -12.68
C LEU A 109 -2.06 11.22 -13.94
N LEU A 110 -2.16 9.89 -13.89
CA LEU A 110 -2.70 9.03 -14.95
C LEU A 110 -4.11 8.58 -14.63
N LYS A 111 -4.41 8.31 -13.35
CA LYS A 111 -5.73 7.95 -12.84
C LYS A 111 -5.97 8.71 -11.54
N ASP A 112 -7.10 9.39 -11.45
CA ASP A 112 -7.62 10.00 -10.23
C ASP A 112 -8.55 9.03 -9.51
N VAL A 113 -9.00 9.37 -8.30
CA VAL A 113 -10.01 8.61 -7.55
C VAL A 113 -11.32 8.52 -8.33
N ASP A 114 -12.00 7.38 -8.22
CA ASP A 114 -13.24 7.12 -8.98
C ASP A 114 -14.46 7.83 -8.36
N HIS A 115 -14.40 8.14 -7.05
CA HIS A 115 -15.49 8.73 -6.32
C HIS A 115 -15.06 10.02 -5.62
N SER A 116 -16.04 10.91 -5.34
CA SER A 116 -15.76 12.11 -4.56
C SER A 116 -15.28 11.76 -3.15
N VAL A 117 -14.19 12.37 -2.76
CA VAL A 117 -13.59 12.24 -1.44
C VAL A 117 -13.78 13.49 -0.58
N GLU A 118 -14.61 14.44 -1.05
CA GLU A 118 -14.96 15.66 -0.32
C GLU A 118 -15.57 15.34 1.04
N GLY A 119 -15.07 15.98 2.08
CA GLY A 119 -15.52 15.81 3.46
C GLY A 119 -15.19 14.44 4.08
N GLN A 120 -14.45 13.54 3.39
CA GLN A 120 -14.08 12.22 3.87
C GLN A 120 -12.69 12.23 4.54
N ASN A 121 -12.46 11.26 5.43
CA ASN A 121 -11.13 11.02 5.98
C ASN A 121 -10.35 10.12 5.01
N ILE A 122 -9.26 10.64 4.44
CA ILE A 122 -8.42 9.93 3.48
C ILE A 122 -7.14 9.47 4.15
N ILE A 123 -6.73 8.25 3.84
CA ILE A 123 -5.41 7.72 4.11
C ILE A 123 -4.77 7.36 2.77
N LEU A 124 -3.80 8.17 2.33
CA LEU A 124 -3.00 7.90 1.14
C LEU A 124 -1.98 6.82 1.47
N VAL A 125 -2.07 5.68 0.78
CA VAL A 125 -1.27 4.48 1.02
C VAL A 125 -0.21 4.33 -0.06
N GLU A 126 1.06 4.27 0.36
CA GLU A 126 2.23 4.19 -0.51
C GLU A 126 3.16 3.06 -0.06
N ASP A 127 3.83 2.43 -1.00
CA ASP A 127 4.82 1.39 -0.71
C ASP A 127 6.10 1.98 -0.12
N ILE A 128 6.59 3.10 -0.67
CA ILE A 128 7.82 3.74 -0.21
C ILE A 128 7.78 5.27 -0.30
N LEU A 129 8.08 5.92 0.80
CA LEU A 129 8.37 7.34 0.86
C LEU A 129 9.87 7.56 0.63
N ASP A 130 10.26 7.74 -0.63
CA ASP A 130 11.65 7.96 -1.07
C ASP A 130 11.97 9.47 -1.15
N THR A 131 12.00 10.07 -2.34
CA THR A 131 12.30 11.50 -2.54
C THR A 131 11.21 12.43 -2.01
N GLY A 132 10.00 11.94 -1.88
CA GLY A 132 8.81 12.68 -1.49
C GLY A 132 8.13 13.46 -2.62
N LEU A 133 8.66 13.45 -3.84
CA LEU A 133 8.10 14.17 -4.99
C LEU A 133 6.68 13.69 -5.31
N THR A 134 6.50 12.39 -5.48
CA THR A 134 5.20 11.77 -5.78
C THR A 134 4.17 12.07 -4.68
N LEU A 135 4.52 11.80 -3.43
CA LEU A 135 3.60 12.03 -2.31
C LEU A 135 3.25 13.50 -2.10
N SER A 136 4.21 14.42 -2.29
CA SER A 136 3.94 15.88 -2.23
C SER A 136 2.98 16.31 -3.33
N TYR A 137 3.13 15.78 -4.53
CA TYR A 137 2.22 16.02 -5.64
C TYR A 137 0.83 15.49 -5.35
N LEU A 138 0.73 14.20 -4.96
CA LEU A 138 -0.56 13.54 -4.68
C LEU A 138 -1.29 14.17 -3.49
N ARG A 139 -0.55 14.57 -2.43
CA ARG A 139 -1.14 15.31 -1.32
C ARG A 139 -1.79 16.60 -1.78
N ARG A 140 -1.17 17.34 -2.71
CA ARG A 140 -1.75 18.56 -3.28
C ARG A 140 -2.99 18.25 -4.11
N VAL A 141 -2.94 17.20 -4.96
CA VAL A 141 -4.09 16.77 -5.78
C VAL A 141 -5.26 16.41 -4.88
N LEU A 142 -5.07 15.51 -3.91
CA LEU A 142 -6.14 15.08 -3.01
C LEU A 142 -6.66 16.22 -2.12
N SER A 143 -5.79 17.13 -1.68
CA SER A 143 -6.22 18.30 -0.90
C SER A 143 -7.16 19.23 -1.69
N ALA A 144 -7.02 19.29 -3.03
CA ALA A 144 -7.91 20.08 -3.88
C ALA A 144 -9.34 19.52 -3.92
N HIS A 145 -9.53 18.24 -3.61
CA HIS A 145 -10.86 17.63 -3.45
C HIS A 145 -11.52 17.90 -2.08
N GLN A 146 -10.91 18.74 -1.23
CA GLN A 146 -11.45 19.17 0.05
C GLN A 146 -11.85 18.03 1.02
N PRO A 147 -10.95 17.05 1.27
CA PRO A 147 -11.22 16.01 2.25
C PRO A 147 -11.33 16.59 3.66
N LYS A 148 -12.04 15.91 4.56
CA LYS A 148 -12.09 16.27 5.99
C LYS A 148 -10.72 16.15 6.65
N SER A 149 -9.98 15.09 6.29
CA SER A 149 -8.60 14.89 6.70
C SER A 149 -7.84 14.12 5.63
N LEU A 150 -6.52 14.32 5.55
CA LEU A 150 -5.63 13.60 4.66
C LEU A 150 -4.39 13.18 5.43
N LYS A 151 -4.23 11.88 5.63
CA LYS A 151 -3.10 11.23 6.28
C LYS A 151 -2.33 10.38 5.27
N ILE A 152 -1.06 10.11 5.56
CA ILE A 152 -0.17 9.30 4.71
C ILE A 152 0.27 8.07 5.50
N ALA A 153 0.03 6.88 4.93
CA ALA A 153 0.56 5.61 5.40
C ALA A 153 1.59 5.10 4.38
N ALA A 154 2.85 5.01 4.78
CA ALA A 154 3.91 4.46 3.94
C ALA A 154 4.52 3.22 4.59
N LEU A 155 4.64 2.12 3.83
CA LEU A 155 5.26 0.90 4.35
C LEU A 155 6.74 1.12 4.63
N LEU A 156 7.45 1.77 3.70
CA LEU A 156 8.85 2.10 3.83
C LEU A 156 9.08 3.61 3.83
N ASP A 157 9.98 4.06 4.69
CA ASP A 157 10.49 5.42 4.72
C ASP A 157 12.00 5.42 4.48
N LYS A 158 12.48 6.17 3.48
CA LYS A 158 13.89 6.32 3.11
C LYS A 158 14.33 7.78 3.24
N PRO A 159 14.56 8.29 4.45
CA PRO A 159 14.81 9.72 4.69
C PRO A 159 16.09 10.23 4.03
N ALA A 160 17.09 9.36 3.80
CA ALA A 160 18.36 9.74 3.18
C ALA A 160 18.23 10.25 1.73
N ARG A 161 17.09 9.97 1.05
CA ARG A 161 16.82 10.44 -0.31
C ARG A 161 15.78 11.56 -0.38
N ARG A 162 15.32 12.06 0.76
CA ARG A 162 14.25 13.04 0.84
C ARG A 162 14.65 14.37 0.19
N ILE A 163 13.89 14.80 -0.83
CA ILE A 163 14.03 16.09 -1.52
C ILE A 163 12.93 17.05 -1.08
N GLN A 164 11.69 16.55 -0.97
CA GLN A 164 10.54 17.33 -0.54
C GLN A 164 10.30 17.17 0.96
N LYS A 165 10.00 18.27 1.66
CA LYS A 165 9.64 18.23 3.08
C LYS A 165 8.23 17.63 3.25
N ILE A 166 8.17 16.31 3.28
CA ILE A 166 6.96 15.53 3.51
C ILE A 166 7.28 14.38 4.47
N GLU A 167 6.37 14.12 5.37
CA GLU A 167 6.45 13.05 6.36
C GLU A 167 5.22 12.15 6.23
N GLY A 168 5.35 10.87 6.56
CA GLY A 168 4.22 9.97 6.70
C GLY A 168 3.65 10.05 8.11
N ASP A 169 2.33 9.94 8.24
CA ASP A 169 1.64 9.89 9.53
C ASP A 169 1.76 8.49 10.16
N TYR A 170 1.76 7.45 9.31
CA TYR A 170 1.93 6.05 9.69
C TYR A 170 3.06 5.46 8.86
N ILE A 171 4.15 5.09 9.52
CA ILE A 171 5.35 4.54 8.88
C ILE A 171 5.56 3.09 9.32
N GLY A 172 5.69 2.20 8.36
CA GLY A 172 6.01 0.81 8.63
C GLY A 172 7.46 0.64 9.11
N PHE A 173 8.41 0.89 8.23
CA PHE A 173 9.84 0.74 8.54
C PHE A 173 10.66 1.89 7.97
N THR A 174 11.61 2.40 8.74
CA THR A 174 12.64 3.30 8.22
C THR A 174 13.83 2.48 7.71
N ILE A 175 14.24 2.72 6.46
CA ILE A 175 15.27 1.93 5.80
C ILE A 175 16.47 2.78 5.37
N PRO A 176 17.69 2.17 5.27
CA PRO A 176 18.85 2.82 4.69
C PRO A 176 18.69 3.06 3.19
N ASN A 177 19.61 3.82 2.59
CA ASN A 177 19.62 4.07 1.15
C ASN A 177 20.10 2.84 0.36
N LYS A 178 19.26 1.79 0.34
CA LYS A 178 19.44 0.57 -0.47
C LYS A 178 18.32 0.48 -1.51
N PHE A 179 18.58 -0.19 -2.63
CA PHE A 179 17.53 -0.49 -3.60
C PHE A 179 16.78 -1.75 -3.13
N VAL A 180 15.46 -1.62 -2.97
CA VAL A 180 14.62 -2.67 -2.39
C VAL A 180 13.53 -3.10 -3.36
N VAL A 181 13.16 -4.38 -3.31
CA VAL A 181 12.11 -5.02 -4.12
C VAL A 181 11.33 -5.99 -3.28
N GLY A 182 10.20 -6.43 -3.81
CA GLY A 182 9.30 -7.39 -3.15
C GLY A 182 8.16 -6.70 -2.44
N TYR A 183 7.13 -7.46 -2.12
CA TYR A 183 5.92 -6.99 -1.46
C TYR A 183 5.27 -5.78 -2.16
N GLY A 184 5.23 -5.83 -3.51
CA GLY A 184 4.72 -4.75 -4.36
C GLY A 184 5.80 -3.90 -5.02
N LEU A 185 6.95 -3.70 -4.37
CA LEU A 185 8.11 -2.98 -4.91
C LEU A 185 8.75 -3.74 -6.08
N ASP A 186 9.25 -3.02 -7.07
CA ASP A 186 9.81 -3.64 -8.27
C ASP A 186 11.20 -3.11 -8.67
N TYR A 187 11.80 -3.89 -9.56
CA TYR A 187 12.87 -3.46 -10.45
C TYR A 187 12.53 -3.89 -11.87
N ALA A 188 12.36 -2.96 -12.79
CA ALA A 188 11.96 -3.18 -14.18
C ALA A 188 10.71 -4.10 -14.31
N GLU A 189 9.65 -3.79 -13.56
CA GLU A 189 8.37 -4.53 -13.46
C GLU A 189 8.50 -5.97 -12.89
N ARG A 190 9.66 -6.35 -12.34
CA ARG A 190 9.91 -7.66 -11.75
C ARG A 190 9.91 -7.60 -10.22
N TYR A 191 9.79 -8.73 -9.57
CA TYR A 191 9.91 -8.96 -8.12
C TYR A 191 8.74 -8.49 -7.25
N ARG A 192 7.70 -7.83 -7.77
CA ARG A 192 6.55 -7.38 -6.96
C ARG A 192 5.87 -8.53 -6.19
N ASN A 193 5.94 -9.75 -6.72
CA ASN A 193 5.31 -10.95 -6.16
C ASN A 193 6.13 -11.63 -5.05
N LEU A 194 7.32 -11.16 -4.72
CA LEU A 194 8.08 -11.69 -3.59
C LEU A 194 7.34 -11.38 -2.29
N PRO A 195 7.24 -12.35 -1.36
CA PRO A 195 6.55 -12.13 -0.09
C PRO A 195 7.36 -11.27 0.89
N ASP A 196 8.69 -11.29 0.74
CA ASP A 196 9.64 -10.56 1.57
C ASP A 196 10.06 -9.25 0.88
N ILE A 197 10.54 -8.28 1.65
CA ILE A 197 11.25 -7.11 1.12
C ILE A 197 12.74 -7.45 1.09
N CYS A 198 13.33 -7.37 -0.10
CA CYS A 198 14.70 -7.76 -0.35
C CYS A 198 15.52 -6.58 -0.91
N VAL A 199 16.82 -6.60 -0.66
CA VAL A 199 17.79 -5.67 -1.26
C VAL A 199 18.35 -6.29 -2.52
N ILE A 200 18.37 -5.54 -3.62
CA ILE A 200 19.13 -5.90 -4.82
C ILE A 200 20.57 -5.41 -4.61
N PRO A 201 21.58 -6.30 -4.71
CA PRO A 201 22.97 -5.87 -4.64
C PRO A 201 23.31 -4.98 -5.85
N PRO A 202 24.19 -3.96 -5.69
CA PRO A 202 24.57 -3.06 -6.77
C PRO A 202 25.07 -3.78 -8.04
N SER A 203 25.71 -4.94 -7.87
CA SER A 203 26.20 -5.78 -8.98
C SER A 203 25.10 -6.40 -9.83
N ALA A 204 23.86 -6.44 -9.36
CA ALA A 204 22.69 -6.96 -10.07
C ALA A 204 21.79 -5.85 -10.65
N LEU A 205 22.06 -4.59 -10.30
CA LEU A 205 21.51 -3.43 -10.99
C LEU A 205 22.34 -3.27 -12.26
N GLY A 206 21.77 -3.57 -13.44
CA GLY A 206 22.47 -3.34 -14.71
C GLY A 206 22.89 -1.87 -14.83
N ASP A 207 23.99 -1.61 -15.54
CA ASP A 207 24.36 -0.25 -15.94
C ASP A 207 23.22 0.33 -16.80
N GLU A 208 22.39 1.21 -16.22
CA GLU A 208 21.38 2.00 -16.92
C GLU A 208 22.02 3.21 -17.61
#